data_c016f365efe5077e4ef8cbc875d3df18
#
_entry.id   c016f365efe5077e4ef8cbc875d3df18
#
_cell.length_a   1.000
_cell.length_b   1.000
_cell.length_c   1.000
_cell.angle_alpha   90.00
_cell.angle_beta   90.00
_cell.angle_gamma   90.00
#
_symmetry.space_group_name_H-M   'P 1'
#
loop_
_entity.id
_entity.type
_entity.pdbx_description
1 polymer ?
#
loop_
_entity_poly.entity_id
_entity_poly.type
_entity_poly.pdbx_seq_one_letter_code
_entity_poly.pdbx_strand_id
1 'polypeptide(L)'
;GVWQSLPPLMTEGVAYKRSARIGILGFGVSWKYNERWSFAVELSDNFANSDYLDDVSEAYATYKEIEQQFPNDPIKQELAKYISDPTGKGTDGYVDAFTSRRGNPGITDSYSFISMEIAYKINWKPEKITALFTR
;
A
#
# COMPACT_ATOMS: atom_id res chain seq x y z
N GLY A 1 20.70 -2.91 -6.29
CA GLY A 1 20.00 -2.32 -5.16
C GLY A 1 19.56 -3.41 -4.18
N VAL A 2 19.56 -3.09 -2.91
CA VAL A 2 19.10 -4.00 -1.84
C VAL A 2 17.78 -3.47 -1.31
N TRP A 3 16.78 -4.35 -1.20
CA TRP A 3 15.49 -4.00 -0.60
C TRP A 3 15.63 -3.82 0.91
N GLN A 4 15.12 -2.72 1.44
CA GLN A 4 15.10 -2.41 2.86
C GLN A 4 13.67 -2.31 3.37
N SER A 5 13.44 -2.84 4.59
CA SER A 5 12.13 -2.69 5.26
C SER A 5 12.07 -1.33 5.95
N LEU A 6 11.09 -0.50 5.60
CA LEU A 6 10.93 0.86 6.15
C LEU A 6 10.50 0.90 7.63
N PRO A 7 9.52 0.10 8.09
CA PRO A 7 9.01 0.23 9.46
C PRO A 7 10.06 0.14 10.57
N PRO A 8 11.12 -0.71 10.47
CA PRO A 8 12.17 -0.73 11.48
C PRO A 8 13.08 0.51 11.48
N LEU A 9 13.02 1.34 10.44
CA LEU A 9 13.84 2.55 10.31
C LEU A 9 13.16 3.78 10.91
N MET A 10 11.86 3.69 11.21
CA MET A 10 11.08 4.77 11.85
C MET A 10 11.36 6.13 11.19
N THR A 11 11.14 6.21 9.89
CA THR A 11 11.48 7.39 9.05
C THR A 11 10.79 8.69 9.47
N GLU A 12 9.74 8.58 10.26
CA GLU A 12 9.02 9.71 10.87
C GLU A 12 9.20 9.77 12.41
N GLY A 13 10.19 9.08 12.96
CA GLY A 13 10.43 9.07 14.40
C GLY A 13 9.46 8.22 15.22
N VAL A 14 8.45 7.61 14.58
CA VAL A 14 7.38 6.87 15.23
C VAL A 14 7.35 5.42 14.74
N ALA A 15 7.21 4.48 15.69
CA ALA A 15 6.98 3.09 15.36
C ALA A 15 5.50 2.83 15.06
N TYR A 16 5.18 2.27 13.93
CA TYR A 16 3.82 1.95 13.51
C TYR A 16 3.62 0.46 13.21
N LYS A 17 2.35 0.04 13.16
CA LYS A 17 1.99 -1.35 12.89
C LYS A 17 2.05 -1.64 11.39
N ARG A 18 2.60 -2.81 11.04
CA ARG A 18 2.67 -3.30 9.64
C ARG A 18 1.36 -3.86 9.10
N SER A 19 0.30 -3.82 9.89
CA SER A 19 -1.00 -4.37 9.52
C SER A 19 -2.08 -3.32 9.72
N ALA A 20 -2.90 -3.13 8.72
CA ALA A 20 -4.09 -2.30 8.77
C ALA A 20 -5.34 -3.16 8.51
N ARG A 21 -6.48 -2.73 9.05
CA ARG A 21 -7.79 -3.26 8.67
C ARG A 21 -8.34 -2.40 7.56
N ILE A 22 -8.92 -3.04 6.55
CA ILE A 22 -9.53 -2.33 5.42
C ILE A 22 -11.01 -2.68 5.40
N GLY A 23 -11.85 -1.64 5.42
CA GLY A 23 -13.26 -1.74 5.10
C GLY A 23 -13.45 -1.46 3.61
N ILE A 24 -14.24 -2.28 2.91
CA ILE A 24 -14.52 -2.13 1.48
C ILE A 24 -16.00 -1.84 1.31
N LEU A 25 -16.31 -0.77 0.58
CA LEU A 25 -17.66 -0.44 0.13
C LEU A 25 -17.63 -0.31 -1.38
N GLY A 26 -18.45 -1.10 -2.06
CA GLY A 26 -18.54 -1.06 -3.51
C GLY A 26 -19.94 -1.26 -4.02
N PHE A 27 -20.18 -0.79 -5.23
CA PHE A 27 -21.39 -1.09 -5.98
C PHE A 27 -21.03 -1.31 -7.45
N GLY A 28 -21.77 -2.20 -8.09
CA GLY A 28 -21.53 -2.52 -9.49
C GLY A 28 -22.79 -2.92 -10.22
N VAL A 29 -22.70 -2.95 -11.52
CA VAL A 29 -23.76 -3.41 -12.41
C VAL A 29 -23.20 -4.51 -13.31
N SER A 30 -23.92 -5.61 -13.37
CA SER A 30 -23.63 -6.68 -14.32
C SER A 30 -24.80 -6.91 -15.25
N TRP A 31 -24.52 -7.21 -16.50
CA TRP A 31 -25.55 -7.58 -17.47
C TRP A 31 -25.08 -8.74 -18.34
N LYS A 32 -26.05 -9.59 -18.74
CA LYS A 32 -25.83 -10.67 -19.68
C LYS A 32 -26.16 -10.19 -21.09
N TYR A 33 -25.19 -10.19 -21.97
CA TYR A 33 -25.42 -9.89 -23.38
C TYR A 33 -26.11 -11.07 -24.10
N ASN A 34 -25.67 -12.31 -23.77
CA ASN A 34 -26.28 -13.55 -24.24
C ASN A 34 -25.94 -14.69 -23.26
N GLU A 35 -26.27 -15.96 -23.63
CA GLU A 35 -26.01 -17.13 -22.77
C GLU A 35 -24.52 -17.38 -22.48
N ARG A 36 -23.63 -16.79 -23.26
CA ARG A 36 -22.16 -17.00 -23.14
C ARG A 36 -21.39 -15.79 -22.62
N TRP A 37 -21.87 -14.57 -22.90
CA TRP A 37 -21.16 -13.35 -22.56
C TRP A 37 -21.88 -12.58 -21.46
N SER A 38 -21.13 -12.19 -20.47
CA SER A 38 -21.55 -11.22 -19.46
C SER A 38 -20.49 -10.16 -19.24
N PHE A 39 -20.93 -8.98 -18.84
CA PHE A 39 -20.12 -7.81 -18.55
C PHE A 39 -20.47 -7.30 -17.17
N ALA A 40 -19.47 -6.78 -16.45
CA ALA A 40 -19.72 -6.07 -15.21
C ALA A 40 -18.83 -4.84 -15.11
N VAL A 41 -19.31 -3.83 -14.40
CA VAL A 41 -18.57 -2.66 -13.98
C VAL A 41 -18.82 -2.45 -12.50
N GLU A 42 -17.77 -2.26 -11.74
CA GLU A 42 -17.82 -2.05 -10.30
C GLU A 42 -16.97 -0.84 -9.91
N LEU A 43 -17.47 -0.03 -9.00
CA LEU A 43 -16.75 1.00 -8.29
C LEU A 43 -16.64 0.57 -6.82
N SER A 44 -15.45 0.59 -6.26
CA SER A 44 -15.21 0.26 -4.85
C SER A 44 -14.28 1.25 -4.19
N ASP A 45 -14.61 1.62 -2.96
CA ASP A 45 -13.77 2.42 -2.07
C ASP A 45 -13.26 1.56 -0.93
N ASN A 46 -11.98 1.69 -0.64
CA ASN A 46 -11.27 0.95 0.39
C ASN A 46 -10.78 1.94 1.44
N PHE A 47 -11.28 1.82 2.66
CA PHE A 47 -10.96 2.67 3.80
C PHE A 47 -10.05 1.93 4.76
N ALA A 48 -8.83 2.39 4.92
CA ALA A 48 -7.91 1.83 5.89
C ALA A 48 -8.12 2.45 7.28
N ASN A 49 -7.85 1.69 8.33
CA ASN A 49 -7.80 2.22 9.69
C ASN A 49 -6.36 2.63 10.07
N SER A 50 -5.54 2.96 9.10
CA SER A 50 -4.16 3.36 9.26
C SER A 50 -3.86 4.49 8.28
N ASP A 51 -3.00 5.40 8.69
CA ASP A 51 -2.43 6.48 7.89
C ASP A 51 -0.97 6.17 7.50
N TYR A 52 -0.60 4.89 7.52
CA TYR A 52 0.75 4.41 7.20
C TYR A 52 0.73 3.30 6.14
N LEU A 53 -0.20 3.36 5.18
CA LEU A 53 -0.19 2.41 4.06
C LEU A 53 0.98 2.66 3.11
N ASP A 54 1.36 3.92 2.95
CA ASP A 54 2.46 4.37 2.10
C ASP A 54 3.72 4.77 2.88
N ASP A 55 3.80 4.41 4.19
CA ASP A 55 4.89 4.79 5.10
C ASP A 55 4.95 6.30 5.41
N VAL A 56 3.85 7.03 5.19
CA VAL A 56 3.79 8.49 5.37
C VAL A 56 2.55 8.87 6.17
N SER A 57 2.71 9.57 7.28
CA SER A 57 1.59 10.07 8.09
C SER A 57 1.83 11.47 8.61
N GLU A 58 2.98 11.74 9.21
CA GLU A 58 3.22 12.96 9.98
C GLU A 58 4.26 13.86 9.31
N ALA A 59 5.45 13.87 9.86
CA ALA A 59 6.54 14.74 9.47
C ALA A 59 7.85 13.98 9.35
N TYR A 60 8.80 14.55 8.64
CA TYR A 60 10.16 14.00 8.62
C TYR A 60 10.75 14.01 10.02
N ALA A 61 11.35 12.89 10.43
CA ALA A 61 12.19 12.86 11.62
C ALA A 61 13.45 13.71 11.40
N THR A 62 13.83 14.47 12.40
CA THR A 62 15.10 15.19 12.39
C THR A 62 16.26 14.21 12.51
N TYR A 63 17.43 14.56 12.03
CA TYR A 63 18.61 13.72 12.17
C TYR A 63 18.95 13.41 13.63
N LYS A 64 18.71 14.36 14.53
CA LYS A 64 18.88 14.16 15.97
C LYS A 64 17.93 13.09 16.53
N GLU A 65 16.67 13.07 16.09
CA GLU A 65 15.71 12.04 16.48
C GLU A 65 16.12 10.67 15.95
N ILE A 66 16.58 10.58 14.71
CA ILE A 66 17.10 9.35 14.12
C ILE A 66 18.31 8.82 14.89
N GLU A 67 19.25 9.69 15.27
CA GLU A 67 20.42 9.34 16.07
C GLU A 67 20.02 8.83 17.46
N GLN A 68 19.03 9.45 18.09
CA GLN A 68 18.49 9.00 19.38
C GLN A 68 17.78 7.64 19.32
N GLN A 69 17.16 7.32 18.19
CA GLN A 69 16.51 6.02 17.98
C GLN A 69 17.51 4.86 17.82
N PHE A 70 18.67 5.14 17.25
CA PHE A 70 19.69 4.13 16.97
C PHE A 70 21.05 4.48 17.59
N PRO A 71 21.14 4.69 18.91
CA PRO A 71 22.34 5.27 19.55
C PRO A 71 23.61 4.43 19.39
N ASN A 72 23.47 3.13 19.13
CA ASN A 72 24.57 2.18 19.01
C ASN A 72 24.71 1.56 17.60
N ASP A 73 23.99 2.09 16.59
CA ASP A 73 23.98 1.53 15.25
C ASP A 73 24.14 2.65 14.19
N PRO A 74 25.38 3.11 13.95
CA PRO A 74 25.64 4.18 12.99
C PRO A 74 25.26 3.82 11.55
N ILE A 75 25.26 2.53 11.20
CA ILE A 75 24.84 2.08 9.87
C ILE A 75 23.34 2.29 9.69
N LYS A 76 22.54 1.96 10.70
CA LYS A 76 21.10 2.24 10.67
C LYS A 76 20.79 3.72 10.70
N GLN A 77 21.54 4.52 11.47
CA GLN A 77 21.39 5.97 11.46
C GLN A 77 21.54 6.54 10.05
N GLU A 78 22.64 6.22 9.37
CA GLU A 78 22.89 6.71 8.01
C GLU A 78 21.85 6.21 7.01
N LEU A 79 21.44 4.94 7.10
CA LEU A 79 20.41 4.38 6.25
C LEU A 79 19.05 5.06 6.48
N ALA A 80 18.66 5.27 7.74
CA ALA A 80 17.40 5.92 8.09
C ALA A 80 17.39 7.39 7.63
N LYS A 81 18.49 8.13 7.81
CA LYS A 81 18.64 9.48 7.29
C LYS A 81 18.50 9.54 5.78
N TYR A 82 19.18 8.66 5.06
CA TYR A 82 19.11 8.61 3.59
C TYR A 82 17.71 8.25 3.08
N ILE A 83 17.03 7.30 3.73
CA ILE A 83 15.68 6.87 3.28
C ILE A 83 14.62 7.90 3.65
N SER A 84 14.72 8.54 4.83
CA SER A 84 13.76 9.58 5.20
C SER A 84 13.91 10.83 4.34
N ASP A 85 15.11 11.20 3.93
CA ASP A 85 15.36 12.31 3.02
C ASP A 85 16.42 11.98 1.95
N PRO A 86 16.07 11.30 0.85
CA PRO A 86 17.01 10.97 -0.22
C PRO A 86 17.63 12.20 -0.90
N THR A 87 17.03 13.38 -0.73
CA THR A 87 17.52 14.62 -1.33
C THR A 87 18.69 15.24 -0.56
N GLY A 88 18.88 14.85 0.71
CA GLY A 88 19.86 15.37 1.61
C GLY A 88 19.68 16.85 1.98
N LYS A 89 18.50 17.42 1.70
CA LYS A 89 18.22 18.83 1.99
C LYS A 89 17.69 19.07 3.40
N GLY A 90 17.31 18.00 4.11
CA GLY A 90 16.63 18.06 5.38
C GLY A 90 17.50 18.18 6.61
N THR A 91 18.82 18.22 6.48
CA THR A 91 19.75 18.16 7.63
C THR A 91 19.48 19.21 8.70
N ASP A 92 19.30 20.46 8.28
CA ASP A 92 18.96 21.58 9.16
C ASP A 92 17.66 22.30 8.72
N GLY A 93 17.05 21.85 7.63
CA GLY A 93 15.87 22.48 7.02
C GLY A 93 14.52 21.99 7.55
N TYR A 94 14.47 20.80 8.14
CA TYR A 94 13.25 20.27 8.75
C TYR A 94 13.22 20.57 10.25
N VAL A 95 13.27 21.85 10.59
CA VAL A 95 13.32 22.32 11.99
C VAL A 95 11.95 22.69 12.56
N ASP A 96 10.95 22.81 11.74
CA ASP A 96 9.59 23.11 12.19
C ASP A 96 8.56 22.13 11.60
N ALA A 97 7.49 21.90 12.35
CA ALA A 97 6.43 20.96 11.99
C ALA A 97 5.69 21.33 10.70
N PHE A 98 5.80 22.56 10.23
CA PHE A 98 5.13 23.01 9.02
C PHE A 98 5.96 22.71 7.76
N THR A 99 7.26 22.95 7.81
CA THR A 99 8.17 22.72 6.69
C THR A 99 8.58 21.25 6.54
N SER A 100 8.47 20.49 7.64
CA SER A 100 8.82 19.06 7.69
C SER A 100 7.65 18.10 7.45
N ARG A 101 6.45 18.63 7.19
CA ARG A 101 5.24 17.82 7.03
C ARG A 101 5.30 16.94 5.78
N ARG A 102 5.04 15.64 5.95
CA ARG A 102 4.93 14.65 4.86
C ARG A 102 3.48 14.26 4.59
N GLY A 103 2.67 14.07 5.62
CA GLY A 103 1.30 13.61 5.55
C GLY A 103 0.33 14.44 6.39
N ASN A 104 -0.84 13.91 6.62
CA ASN A 104 -1.86 14.48 7.49
C ASN A 104 -2.44 13.41 8.42
N PRO A 105 -1.93 13.26 9.65
CA PRO A 105 -2.33 12.20 10.57
C PRO A 105 -3.82 12.25 10.98
N GLY A 106 -4.53 13.30 10.61
CA GLY A 106 -5.98 13.41 10.82
C GLY A 106 -6.83 12.75 9.73
N ILE A 107 -6.23 12.23 8.67
CA ILE A 107 -6.94 11.61 7.54
C ILE A 107 -6.35 10.22 7.32
N THR A 108 -7.15 9.18 7.53
CA THR A 108 -6.76 7.81 7.24
C THR A 108 -6.70 7.56 5.74
N ASP A 109 -5.80 6.66 5.33
CA ASP A 109 -5.63 6.31 3.93
C ASP A 109 -6.87 5.67 3.33
N SER A 110 -7.17 6.06 2.11
CA SER A 110 -8.23 5.47 1.31
C SER A 110 -7.83 5.41 -0.16
N TYR A 111 -8.37 4.42 -0.87
CA TYR A 111 -8.15 4.28 -2.31
C TYR A 111 -9.37 3.67 -2.99
N SER A 112 -9.62 4.08 -4.22
CA SER A 112 -10.76 3.64 -5.01
C SER A 112 -10.33 2.84 -6.22
N PHE A 113 -11.16 1.86 -6.61
CA PHE A 113 -11.00 1.13 -7.86
C PHE A 113 -12.22 1.27 -8.73
N ILE A 114 -11.99 1.32 -10.04
CA ILE A 114 -12.99 1.03 -11.06
C ILE A 114 -12.52 -0.26 -11.74
N SER A 115 -13.32 -1.32 -11.62
CA SER A 115 -13.06 -2.59 -12.27
C SER A 115 -14.07 -2.85 -13.40
N MET A 116 -13.58 -3.49 -14.46
CA MET A 116 -14.39 -3.95 -15.57
C MET A 116 -14.14 -5.43 -15.78
N GLU A 117 -15.20 -6.20 -15.87
CA GLU A 117 -15.14 -7.63 -16.10
C GLU A 117 -15.85 -8.01 -17.40
N ILE A 118 -15.22 -8.89 -18.15
CA ILE A 118 -15.81 -9.58 -19.31
C ILE A 118 -15.69 -11.07 -19.04
N ALA A 119 -16.83 -11.76 -18.91
CA ALA A 119 -16.84 -13.19 -18.69
C ALA A 119 -17.45 -13.92 -19.89
N TYR A 120 -16.80 -15.02 -20.27
CA TYR A 120 -17.26 -15.92 -21.34
C TYR A 120 -17.47 -17.32 -20.78
N LYS A 121 -18.69 -17.84 -20.91
CA LYS A 121 -19.05 -19.20 -20.47
C LYS A 121 -18.62 -20.22 -21.49
N ILE A 122 -17.63 -21.05 -21.10
CA ILE A 122 -17.20 -22.20 -21.88
C ILE A 122 -18.06 -23.39 -21.51
N ASN A 123 -18.80 -23.96 -22.49
CA ASN A 123 -19.55 -25.20 -22.30
C ASN A 123 -18.59 -26.39 -22.39
N TRP A 124 -17.94 -26.71 -21.26
CA TRP A 124 -17.10 -27.89 -21.15
C TRP A 124 -17.98 -29.15 -20.98
N LYS A 125 -17.90 -30.10 -21.92
CA LYS A 125 -18.52 -31.43 -21.79
C LYS A 125 -17.45 -32.46 -21.41
N PRO A 126 -17.36 -32.88 -20.14
CA PRO A 126 -16.30 -33.81 -19.68
C PRO A 126 -16.42 -35.23 -20.27
N GLU A 127 -17.58 -35.61 -20.84
CA GLU A 127 -17.81 -36.95 -21.37
C GLU A 127 -16.83 -37.41 -22.45
N LYS A 128 -16.17 -36.47 -23.15
CA LYS A 128 -15.19 -36.84 -24.18
C LYS A 128 -13.79 -37.16 -23.64
N ILE A 129 -13.49 -36.82 -22.39
CA ILE A 129 -12.16 -37.13 -21.81
C ILE A 129 -12.09 -38.55 -21.26
N THR A 130 -13.18 -39.06 -20.71
CA THR A 130 -13.25 -40.42 -20.16
C THR A 130 -13.00 -41.48 -21.24
N ALA A 131 -13.38 -41.20 -22.48
CA ALA A 131 -13.15 -42.13 -23.61
C ALA A 131 -11.69 -42.23 -24.07
N LEU A 132 -10.82 -41.28 -23.69
CA LEU A 132 -9.40 -41.29 -24.05
C LEU A 132 -8.51 -42.08 -23.06
N PHE A 133 -9.01 -42.35 -21.86
CA PHE A 133 -8.28 -43.06 -20.81
C PHE A 133 -8.78 -44.48 -20.51
N THR A 134 -9.75 -44.99 -21.26
CA THR A 134 -10.31 -46.36 -21.12
C THR A 134 -9.93 -47.28 -22.27
N ARG A 135 -8.69 -47.15 -22.82
CA ARG A 135 -8.11 -48.11 -23.75
C ARG A 135 -6.87 -48.72 -23.14
#